data_cbaca8d1162fed7269525f60beb64dae
#
_entry.id   cbaca8d1162fed7269525f60beb64dae
#
_cell.length_a   1.000
_cell.length_b   1.000
_cell.length_c   1.000
_cell.angle_alpha   90.00
_cell.angle_beta   90.00
_cell.angle_gamma   90.00
#
_symmetry.space_group_name_H-M   'P 1'
#
loop_
_entity.id
_entity.type
_entity.pdbx_description
1 polymer ?
#
loop_
_entity_poly.entity_id
_entity_poly.type
_entity_poly.pdbx_seq_one_letter_code
_entity_poly.pdbx_strand_id
1 'polypeptide(L)'
;MIAPVIHWYFKQRYEDLQEMANKAADTQELLFEYMLDQGVETAYGEANQFKAIRTYNQWRNTVPVASYEDLKPWIERTMAGEQGLLWPGEITWFAKSSGTTGNTAKFIPISYESLEDNHFKGTRDILTVFCVNNPDSNIFQGKGLLIGGSHKINQHNARSFYGDLSAVLMNHMPMWANFKSTPDMSIALMDNWEEKLESMALATINEDVTSISGVPTWTLVLFKRILEITGKSNMHEVWPNLELFIHGGVSFTPYREQFKQLLPAVHMRYVETYNASEGFFGIQYLANSSEMLLMTDHGIFYEFMPLGGKPEDAVPLWEVKTGINYAMLITTTGGLWRYSIGDTIQFSSTSPYLFKITGRTKLYINAFGEELVIENADTSIAAAASKTGAVVEDYTAAPVYMTETDPGHEWLVAFSTPPRDLQAFIQELDEELKRSNSDYAAKRHADLAMKMPVVRALPAGAFQQWLKQKGKLGGQHKVPRLCNDRAVIDDIISTLQQAV
;
A
#
# COMPACT_ATOMS: atom_id res chain seq x y z
N MET A 1 -25.53 0.30 26.68
CA MET A 1 -24.98 1.57 27.20
C MET A 1 -23.60 1.97 26.59
N ILE A 2 -22.86 1.06 25.93
CA ILE A 2 -21.56 1.37 25.33
C ILE A 2 -21.70 2.09 23.97
N ALA A 3 -22.69 1.71 23.16
CA ALA A 3 -22.88 2.27 21.80
C ALA A 3 -23.01 3.81 21.74
N PRO A 4 -23.80 4.51 22.62
CA PRO A 4 -23.85 5.96 22.57
C PRO A 4 -22.56 6.68 22.91
N VAL A 5 -21.71 6.11 23.79
CA VAL A 5 -20.41 6.67 24.17
C VAL A 5 -19.43 6.51 23.02
N ILE A 6 -19.40 5.35 22.38
CA ILE A 6 -18.58 5.08 21.19
C ILE A 6 -18.99 6.01 20.04
N HIS A 7 -20.28 6.15 19.79
CA HIS A 7 -20.77 7.05 18.74
C HIS A 7 -20.42 8.51 19.02
N TRP A 8 -20.57 8.98 20.26
CA TRP A 8 -20.16 10.33 20.65
C TRP A 8 -18.65 10.55 20.44
N TYR A 9 -17.81 9.58 20.85
CA TYR A 9 -16.36 9.64 20.66
C TYR A 9 -15.97 9.76 19.19
N PHE A 10 -16.54 8.92 18.32
CA PHE A 10 -16.25 8.98 16.88
C PHE A 10 -16.78 10.25 16.23
N LYS A 11 -17.92 10.75 16.66
CA LYS A 11 -18.45 12.01 16.17
C LYS A 11 -17.50 13.18 16.48
N GLN A 12 -17.01 13.25 17.72
CA GLN A 12 -16.04 14.29 18.10
C GLN A 12 -14.76 14.19 17.27
N ARG A 13 -14.21 12.98 17.13
CA ARG A 13 -13.01 12.78 16.30
C ARG A 13 -13.25 13.09 14.83
N TYR A 14 -14.44 12.85 14.32
CA TYR A 14 -14.81 13.19 12.95
C TYR A 14 -14.83 14.70 12.70
N GLU A 15 -15.31 15.48 13.68
CA GLU A 15 -15.24 16.94 13.65
C GLU A 15 -13.79 17.43 13.58
N ASP A 16 -12.88 16.84 14.37
CA ASP A 16 -11.45 17.13 14.32
C ASP A 16 -10.85 16.79 12.93
N LEU A 17 -11.25 15.67 12.33
CA LEU A 17 -10.83 15.29 10.97
C LEU A 17 -11.31 16.28 9.91
N GLN A 18 -12.53 16.80 10.03
CA GLN A 18 -13.05 17.83 9.16
C GLN A 18 -12.28 19.16 9.34
N GLU A 19 -11.94 19.52 10.57
CA GLU A 19 -11.11 20.70 10.85
C GLU A 19 -9.70 20.53 10.28
N MET A 20 -9.06 19.37 10.46
CA MET A 20 -7.78 19.05 9.84
C MET A 20 -7.84 19.18 8.32
N ALA A 21 -8.88 18.62 7.69
CA ALA A 21 -9.05 18.69 6.23
C ALA A 21 -9.18 20.13 5.71
N ASN A 22 -9.81 21.01 6.50
CA ASN A 22 -9.99 22.43 6.16
C ASN A 22 -8.73 23.28 6.43
N LYS A 23 -7.89 22.88 7.39
CA LYS A 23 -6.67 23.59 7.83
C LYS A 23 -5.38 22.86 7.46
N ALA A 24 -5.45 22.01 6.46
CA ALA A 24 -4.34 21.10 6.11
C ALA A 24 -3.02 21.82 5.81
N ALA A 25 -3.08 22.97 5.13
CA ALA A 25 -1.89 23.78 4.83
C ALA A 25 -1.25 24.32 6.11
N ASP A 26 -2.04 24.98 6.96
CA ASP A 26 -1.57 25.54 8.24
C ASP A 26 -1.01 24.42 9.15
N THR A 27 -1.68 23.27 9.19
CA THR A 27 -1.22 22.10 9.95
C THR A 27 0.16 21.62 9.46
N GLN A 28 0.38 21.59 8.15
CA GLN A 28 1.66 21.18 7.58
C GLN A 28 2.77 22.22 7.77
N GLU A 29 2.46 23.52 7.78
CA GLU A 29 3.43 24.55 8.15
C GLU A 29 3.89 24.40 9.61
N LEU A 30 2.95 24.23 10.54
CA LEU A 30 3.28 24.01 11.96
C LEU A 30 4.06 22.70 12.17
N LEU A 31 3.70 21.66 11.44
CA LEU A 31 4.40 20.39 11.52
C LEU A 31 5.83 20.50 10.96
N PHE A 32 6.04 21.27 9.91
CA PHE A 32 7.38 21.56 9.38
C PHE A 32 8.27 22.23 10.42
N GLU A 33 7.77 23.25 11.11
CA GLU A 33 8.48 23.91 12.20
C GLU A 33 8.81 22.93 13.33
N TYR A 34 7.84 22.13 13.76
CA TYR A 34 8.04 21.09 14.77
C TYR A 34 9.13 20.09 14.37
N MET A 35 9.09 19.58 13.12
CA MET A 35 10.09 18.64 12.62
C MET A 35 11.49 19.24 12.64
N LEU A 36 11.63 20.50 12.22
CA LEU A 36 12.93 21.19 12.27
C LEU A 36 13.45 21.31 13.69
N ASP A 37 12.61 21.73 14.63
CA ASP A 37 13.00 21.87 16.04
C ASP A 37 13.47 20.55 16.65
N GLN A 38 12.73 19.47 16.38
CA GLN A 38 13.15 18.13 16.81
C GLN A 38 14.44 17.67 16.11
N GLY A 39 14.55 17.93 14.82
CA GLY A 39 15.71 17.55 14.02
C GLY A 39 17.02 18.21 14.44
N VAL A 40 16.98 19.43 14.96
CA VAL A 40 18.17 20.15 15.46
C VAL A 40 18.92 19.37 16.54
N GLU A 41 18.22 18.59 17.35
CA GLU A 41 18.77 17.77 18.45
C GLU A 41 19.36 16.44 17.98
N THR A 42 19.38 16.16 16.66
CA THR A 42 19.86 14.88 16.10
C THR A 42 21.21 15.02 15.40
N ALA A 43 21.97 13.91 15.34
CA ALA A 43 23.22 13.89 14.60
C ALA A 43 23.01 14.11 13.08
N TYR A 44 21.88 13.63 12.52
CA TYR A 44 21.51 13.88 11.12
C TYR A 44 21.22 15.37 10.89
N GLY A 45 20.52 16.02 11.81
CA GLY A 45 20.21 17.45 11.73
C GLY A 45 21.47 18.32 11.87
N GLU A 46 22.42 17.93 12.71
CA GLU A 46 23.73 18.60 12.79
C GLU A 46 24.49 18.47 11.47
N ALA A 47 24.59 17.26 10.91
CA ALA A 47 25.26 17.00 9.63
C ALA A 47 24.63 17.77 8.45
N ASN A 48 23.31 18.00 8.49
CA ASN A 48 22.56 18.72 7.46
C ASN A 48 22.22 20.19 7.84
N GLN A 49 22.88 20.75 8.87
CA GLN A 49 22.81 22.16 9.27
C GLN A 49 21.38 22.65 9.60
N PHE A 50 20.52 21.80 10.18
CA PHE A 50 19.12 22.16 10.49
C PHE A 50 19.02 23.43 11.34
N LYS A 51 19.97 23.67 12.24
CA LYS A 51 20.03 24.88 13.08
C LYS A 51 20.04 26.19 12.27
N ALA A 52 20.51 26.18 11.02
CA ALA A 52 20.57 27.36 10.15
C ALA A 52 19.29 27.55 9.31
N ILE A 53 18.41 26.57 9.26
CA ILE A 53 17.19 26.56 8.43
C ILE A 53 16.08 27.32 9.17
N ARG A 54 15.35 28.20 8.47
CA ARG A 54 14.22 28.98 8.98
C ARG A 54 13.01 28.98 8.05
N THR A 55 13.21 28.59 6.79
CA THR A 55 12.16 28.62 5.78
C THR A 55 12.17 27.36 4.96
N TYR A 56 11.03 27.01 4.36
CA TYR A 56 10.94 25.87 3.44
C TYR A 56 11.95 26.00 2.27
N ASN A 57 12.16 27.19 1.73
CA ASN A 57 13.14 27.38 0.66
C ASN A 57 14.57 27.05 1.09
N GLN A 58 14.95 27.40 2.33
CA GLN A 58 16.25 27.01 2.88
C GLN A 58 16.33 25.49 3.08
N TRP A 59 15.25 24.88 3.62
CA TRP A 59 15.12 23.45 3.78
C TRP A 59 15.33 22.72 2.45
N ARG A 60 14.54 23.07 1.44
CA ARG A 60 14.62 22.47 0.10
C ARG A 60 16.00 22.54 -0.53
N ASN A 61 16.73 23.64 -0.32
CA ASN A 61 18.05 23.88 -0.91
C ASN A 61 19.21 23.29 -0.10
N THR A 62 19.01 23.03 1.19
CA THR A 62 20.07 22.57 2.10
C THR A 62 20.00 21.06 2.34
N VAL A 63 18.80 20.53 2.58
CA VAL A 63 18.60 19.12 2.92
C VAL A 63 18.38 18.32 1.65
N PRO A 64 19.21 17.30 1.38
CA PRO A 64 19.04 16.47 0.16
C PRO A 64 17.78 15.62 0.24
N VAL A 65 17.17 15.34 -0.91
CA VAL A 65 16.20 14.25 -1.02
C VAL A 65 16.92 12.93 -0.84
N ALA A 66 16.48 12.14 0.10
CA ALA A 66 17.14 10.89 0.48
C ALA A 66 16.40 9.65 -0.05
N SER A 67 17.15 8.70 -0.55
CA SER A 67 16.72 7.32 -0.74
C SER A 67 16.93 6.49 0.53
N TYR A 68 16.48 5.24 0.54
CA TYR A 68 16.79 4.33 1.65
C TYR A 68 18.30 4.12 1.82
N GLU A 69 19.04 3.99 0.74
CA GLU A 69 20.50 3.76 0.78
C GLU A 69 21.25 4.94 1.38
N ASP A 70 20.74 6.18 1.22
CA ASP A 70 21.32 7.38 1.83
C ASP A 70 21.09 7.42 3.35
N LEU A 71 19.94 6.95 3.83
CA LEU A 71 19.63 6.88 5.27
C LEU A 71 20.12 5.60 5.94
N LYS A 72 20.40 4.55 5.19
CA LYS A 72 20.80 3.23 5.69
C LYS A 72 21.95 3.25 6.68
N PRO A 73 23.05 4.01 6.47
CA PRO A 73 24.14 4.05 7.46
C PRO A 73 23.69 4.58 8.83
N TRP A 74 22.75 5.52 8.86
CA TRP A 74 22.16 6.05 10.08
C TRP A 74 21.23 5.05 10.75
N ILE A 75 20.40 4.39 9.94
CA ILE A 75 19.46 3.35 10.38
C ILE A 75 20.23 2.18 10.99
N GLU A 76 21.29 1.70 10.35
CA GLU A 76 22.11 0.58 10.85
C GLU A 76 22.79 0.92 12.18
N ARG A 77 23.29 2.15 12.37
CA ARG A 77 23.82 2.60 13.65
C ARG A 77 22.72 2.67 14.72
N THR A 78 21.52 3.16 14.37
CA THR A 78 20.39 3.17 15.30
C THR A 78 19.99 1.74 15.68
N MET A 79 19.96 0.81 14.73
CA MET A 79 19.74 -0.62 14.99
C MET A 79 20.82 -1.24 15.86
N ALA A 80 22.06 -0.78 15.75
CA ALA A 80 23.16 -1.21 16.63
C ALA A 80 23.03 -0.68 18.06
N GLY A 81 22.10 0.27 18.32
CA GLY A 81 21.77 0.80 19.64
C GLY A 81 22.19 2.26 19.90
N GLU A 82 22.75 2.95 18.89
CA GLU A 82 23.01 4.39 19.00
C GLU A 82 21.67 5.15 18.96
N GLN A 83 21.49 6.16 19.80
CA GLN A 83 20.29 6.97 19.88
C GLN A 83 20.56 8.44 19.53
N GLY A 84 19.50 9.21 19.26
CA GLY A 84 19.62 10.62 18.86
C GLY A 84 20.26 10.81 17.49
N LEU A 85 20.26 9.80 16.61
CA LEU A 85 20.84 9.88 15.28
C LEU A 85 19.86 10.49 14.27
N LEU A 86 18.69 9.90 14.14
CA LEU A 86 17.65 10.29 13.18
C LEU A 86 16.46 11.00 13.83
N TRP A 87 16.19 10.68 15.10
CA TRP A 87 15.11 11.25 15.90
C TRP A 87 15.60 11.45 17.33
N PRO A 88 15.16 12.50 18.06
CA PRO A 88 15.63 12.73 19.43
C PRO A 88 15.11 11.69 20.41
N GLY A 89 13.91 11.14 20.17
CA GLY A 89 13.34 10.04 20.97
C GLY A 89 14.05 8.71 20.76
N GLU A 90 13.83 7.77 21.69
CA GLU A 90 14.39 6.44 21.59
C GLU A 90 13.75 5.64 20.45
N ILE A 91 14.58 5.01 19.61
CA ILE A 91 14.15 4.11 18.52
C ILE A 91 14.71 2.72 18.81
N THR A 92 13.81 1.80 19.15
CA THR A 92 14.13 0.40 19.41
C THR A 92 13.43 -0.57 18.47
N TRP A 93 12.45 -0.08 17.70
CA TRP A 93 11.64 -0.87 16.78
C TRP A 93 11.88 -0.46 15.33
N PHE A 94 11.88 -1.48 14.46
CA PHE A 94 12.08 -1.29 13.03
C PHE A 94 11.07 -2.13 12.25
N ALA A 95 10.33 -1.49 11.34
CA ALA A 95 9.48 -2.20 10.41
C ALA A 95 10.32 -2.73 9.24
N LYS A 96 10.36 -4.05 9.08
CA LYS A 96 11.01 -4.70 7.95
C LYS A 96 10.11 -4.65 6.74
N SER A 97 10.52 -3.92 5.72
CA SER A 97 9.84 -3.86 4.42
C SER A 97 10.55 -4.77 3.42
N SER A 98 9.77 -5.53 2.65
CA SER A 98 10.31 -6.24 1.48
C SER A 98 10.66 -5.22 0.41
N GLY A 99 11.94 -4.89 0.25
CA GLY A 99 12.39 -3.98 -0.79
C GLY A 99 11.94 -4.46 -2.17
N THR A 100 11.13 -3.65 -2.86
CA THR A 100 10.67 -3.95 -4.23
C THR A 100 11.74 -3.68 -5.28
N THR A 101 12.83 -3.01 -4.91
CA THR A 101 13.86 -2.52 -5.84
C THR A 101 15.26 -3.08 -5.61
N GLY A 102 15.42 -4.10 -4.78
CA GLY A 102 16.70 -4.75 -4.52
C GLY A 102 16.53 -6.00 -3.64
N ASN A 103 17.49 -6.91 -3.67
CA ASN A 103 17.46 -8.15 -2.88
C ASN A 103 17.59 -7.95 -1.35
N THR A 104 17.65 -6.69 -0.86
CA THR A 104 17.86 -6.39 0.55
C THR A 104 16.60 -5.79 1.17
N ALA A 105 16.18 -6.36 2.30
CA ALA A 105 15.09 -5.80 3.11
C ALA A 105 15.47 -4.42 3.62
N LYS A 106 14.49 -3.51 3.67
CA LYS A 106 14.60 -2.22 4.31
C LYS A 106 14.14 -2.31 5.76
N PHE A 107 14.78 -1.58 6.65
CA PHE A 107 14.40 -1.44 8.05
C PHE A 107 14.00 0.01 8.31
N ILE A 108 12.72 0.24 8.49
CA ILE A 108 12.17 1.57 8.71
C ILE A 108 12.09 1.83 10.22
N PRO A 109 12.73 2.89 10.73
CA PRO A 109 12.69 3.20 12.15
C PRO A 109 11.27 3.54 12.62
N ILE A 110 10.86 3.01 13.76
CA ILE A 110 9.57 3.24 14.38
C ILE A 110 9.79 3.88 15.76
N SER A 111 9.51 5.16 15.88
CA SER A 111 9.49 5.87 17.15
C SER A 111 8.15 5.67 17.87
N TYR A 112 8.07 6.09 19.14
CA TYR A 112 6.83 6.12 19.89
C TYR A 112 5.79 7.02 19.22
N GLU A 113 6.20 8.21 18.77
CA GLU A 113 5.34 9.17 18.08
C GLU A 113 4.82 8.63 16.74
N SER A 114 5.66 7.90 15.99
CA SER A 114 5.20 7.29 14.73
C SER A 114 4.21 6.15 14.97
N LEU A 115 4.28 5.43 16.10
CA LEU A 115 3.26 4.46 16.48
C LEU A 115 1.93 5.14 16.84
N GLU A 116 1.97 6.06 17.81
CA GLU A 116 0.77 6.64 18.42
C GLU A 116 0.10 7.70 17.53
N ASP A 117 0.89 8.65 17.02
CA ASP A 117 0.39 9.83 16.30
C ASP A 117 0.26 9.57 14.80
N ASN A 118 0.75 8.44 14.28
CA ASN A 118 0.58 8.05 12.89
C ASN A 118 -0.21 6.74 12.73
N HIS A 119 0.40 5.60 12.98
CA HIS A 119 -0.20 4.30 12.65
C HIS A 119 -1.48 4.01 13.45
N PHE A 120 -1.46 4.16 14.78
CA PHE A 120 -2.66 3.93 15.61
C PHE A 120 -3.69 5.02 15.43
N LYS A 121 -3.26 6.28 15.24
CA LYS A 121 -4.16 7.38 14.88
C LYS A 121 -4.86 7.10 13.56
N GLY A 122 -4.14 6.64 12.54
CA GLY A 122 -4.70 6.24 11.25
C GLY A 122 -5.75 5.13 11.37
N THR A 123 -5.46 4.08 12.13
CA THR A 123 -6.42 3.00 12.41
C THR A 123 -7.69 3.52 13.09
N ARG A 124 -7.55 4.40 14.07
CA ARG A 124 -8.68 5.05 14.74
C ARG A 124 -9.50 5.91 13.79
N ASP A 125 -8.85 6.63 12.89
CA ASP A 125 -9.51 7.51 11.95
C ASP A 125 -10.28 6.76 10.86
N ILE A 126 -9.79 5.59 10.42
CA ILE A 126 -10.56 4.68 9.56
C ILE A 126 -11.89 4.30 10.24
N LEU A 127 -11.82 3.84 11.49
CA LEU A 127 -13.01 3.46 12.24
C LEU A 127 -13.93 4.65 12.48
N THR A 128 -13.37 5.83 12.71
CA THR A 128 -14.11 7.09 12.87
C THR A 128 -14.92 7.41 11.62
N VAL A 129 -14.27 7.46 10.46
CA VAL A 129 -14.94 7.75 9.17
C VAL A 129 -15.98 6.69 8.86
N PHE A 130 -15.66 5.42 9.08
CA PHE A 130 -16.61 4.33 8.85
C PHE A 130 -17.85 4.43 9.74
N CYS A 131 -17.68 4.57 11.07
CA CYS A 131 -18.79 4.57 12.02
C CYS A 131 -19.69 5.80 11.88
N VAL A 132 -19.13 6.96 11.55
CA VAL A 132 -19.96 8.16 11.33
C VAL A 132 -20.77 8.05 10.05
N ASN A 133 -20.19 7.46 9.00
CA ASN A 133 -20.90 7.23 7.73
C ASN A 133 -21.87 6.03 7.78
N ASN A 134 -21.76 5.15 8.78
CA ASN A 134 -22.59 3.96 8.96
C ASN A 134 -23.06 3.85 10.43
N PRO A 135 -23.99 4.73 10.87
CA PRO A 135 -24.38 4.81 12.29
C PRO A 135 -25.07 3.55 12.84
N ASP A 136 -25.62 2.72 11.95
CA ASP A 136 -26.27 1.45 12.30
C ASP A 136 -25.30 0.26 12.26
N SER A 137 -24.01 0.49 12.07
CA SER A 137 -23.00 -0.56 12.00
C SER A 137 -22.81 -1.29 13.34
N ASN A 138 -22.60 -2.58 13.26
CA ASN A 138 -22.39 -3.49 14.39
C ASN A 138 -20.96 -4.05 14.47
N ILE A 139 -19.97 -3.41 13.81
CA ILE A 139 -18.59 -3.95 13.73
C ILE A 139 -17.97 -4.24 15.11
N PHE A 140 -18.38 -3.53 16.16
CA PHE A 140 -17.87 -3.75 17.52
C PHE A 140 -18.61 -4.85 18.29
N GLN A 141 -19.66 -5.45 17.74
CA GLN A 141 -20.36 -6.56 18.41
C GLN A 141 -19.56 -7.87 18.25
N GLY A 142 -18.97 -8.11 17.07
CA GLY A 142 -18.12 -9.25 16.79
C GLY A 142 -16.62 -8.96 16.90
N LYS A 143 -15.83 -9.68 16.12
CA LYS A 143 -14.37 -9.59 16.06
C LYS A 143 -13.89 -9.06 14.71
N GLY A 144 -12.75 -8.36 14.73
CA GLY A 144 -12.02 -7.98 13.55
C GLY A 144 -10.99 -9.04 13.16
N LEU A 145 -11.07 -9.55 11.94
CA LEU A 145 -10.06 -10.45 11.39
C LEU A 145 -8.85 -9.65 10.91
N LEU A 146 -7.68 -9.92 11.49
CA LEU A 146 -6.42 -9.30 11.12
C LEU A 146 -5.56 -10.27 10.31
N ILE A 147 -5.33 -9.95 9.04
CA ILE A 147 -4.44 -10.72 8.17
C ILE A 147 -3.09 -10.02 8.15
N GLY A 148 -2.25 -10.34 9.13
CA GLY A 148 -0.91 -9.77 9.27
C GLY A 148 0.12 -10.38 8.31
N GLY A 149 1.29 -9.76 8.27
CA GLY A 149 2.46 -10.26 7.53
C GLY A 149 2.99 -11.60 8.06
N SER A 150 4.07 -12.09 7.44
CA SER A 150 4.62 -13.43 7.69
C SER A 150 5.82 -13.46 8.62
N HIS A 151 6.27 -12.31 9.15
CA HIS A 151 7.50 -12.27 9.94
C HIS A 151 7.22 -12.05 11.40
N LYS A 152 7.77 -12.94 12.23
CA LYS A 152 7.86 -12.74 13.67
C LYS A 152 8.65 -11.48 13.99
N ILE A 153 8.41 -10.98 15.18
CA ILE A 153 9.32 -10.04 15.82
C ILE A 153 10.63 -10.77 16.07
N ASN A 154 11.70 -10.22 15.53
CA ASN A 154 13.05 -10.70 15.70
C ASN A 154 13.83 -9.70 16.55
N GLN A 155 14.67 -10.22 17.43
CA GLN A 155 15.59 -9.42 18.19
C GLN A 155 16.90 -9.28 17.40
N HIS A 156 17.28 -8.05 17.06
CA HIS A 156 18.56 -7.77 16.40
C HIS A 156 19.72 -7.78 17.42
N ASN A 157 19.48 -7.15 18.58
CA ASN A 157 20.37 -7.13 19.72
C ASN A 157 19.56 -6.90 21.00
N ALA A 158 20.23 -6.69 22.14
CA ALA A 158 19.55 -6.47 23.43
C ALA A 158 18.57 -5.27 23.46
N ARG A 159 18.67 -4.32 22.50
CA ARG A 159 17.90 -3.08 22.49
C ARG A 159 17.08 -2.87 21.22
N SER A 160 17.23 -3.71 20.19
CA SER A 160 16.60 -3.47 18.90
C SER A 160 15.82 -4.68 18.43
N PHE A 161 14.58 -4.44 17.98
CA PHE A 161 13.64 -5.43 17.51
C PHE A 161 13.16 -5.05 16.10
N TYR A 162 12.86 -6.04 15.28
CA TYR A 162 12.28 -5.81 13.96
C TYR A 162 11.30 -6.90 13.57
N GLY A 163 10.36 -6.52 12.73
CA GLY A 163 9.36 -7.41 12.13
C GLY A 163 8.60 -6.68 11.04
N ASP A 164 7.64 -7.33 10.40
CA ASP A 164 6.70 -6.61 9.52
C ASP A 164 5.99 -5.52 10.33
N LEU A 165 5.60 -4.41 9.66
CA LEU A 165 4.84 -3.35 10.33
C LEU A 165 3.63 -3.90 11.10
N SER A 166 2.86 -4.80 10.49
CA SER A 166 1.71 -5.42 11.14
C SER A 166 2.07 -6.18 12.42
N ALA A 167 3.22 -6.87 12.44
CA ALA A 167 3.70 -7.55 13.64
C ALA A 167 4.13 -6.56 14.73
N VAL A 168 4.78 -5.45 14.35
CA VAL A 168 5.14 -4.36 15.29
C VAL A 168 3.86 -3.74 15.87
N LEU A 169 2.89 -3.40 15.03
CA LEU A 169 1.61 -2.83 15.48
C LEU A 169 0.85 -3.77 16.41
N MET A 170 0.72 -5.05 16.03
CA MET A 170 0.05 -6.07 16.85
C MET A 170 0.71 -6.22 18.22
N ASN A 171 2.05 -6.17 18.28
CA ASN A 171 2.78 -6.28 19.57
C ASN A 171 2.52 -5.08 20.51
N HIS A 172 2.21 -3.91 19.96
CA HIS A 172 1.91 -2.71 20.74
C HIS A 172 0.40 -2.44 20.88
N MET A 173 -0.43 -3.33 20.36
CA MET A 173 -1.87 -3.16 20.39
C MET A 173 -2.41 -3.21 21.82
N PRO A 174 -3.33 -2.30 22.21
CA PRO A 174 -3.95 -2.33 23.52
C PRO A 174 -4.67 -3.66 23.79
N MET A 175 -4.63 -4.13 25.04
CA MET A 175 -5.24 -5.42 25.43
C MET A 175 -6.71 -5.56 25.00
N TRP A 176 -7.51 -4.49 25.10
CA TRP A 176 -8.90 -4.54 24.68
C TRP A 176 -9.08 -4.80 23.19
N ALA A 177 -8.17 -4.30 22.35
CA ALA A 177 -8.20 -4.53 20.92
C ALA A 177 -7.82 -5.99 20.58
N ASN A 178 -6.92 -6.61 21.34
CA ASN A 178 -6.61 -8.03 21.21
C ASN A 178 -7.84 -8.91 21.46
N PHE A 179 -8.68 -8.60 22.45
CA PHE A 179 -9.93 -9.34 22.70
C PHE A 179 -10.97 -9.20 21.59
N LYS A 180 -10.89 -8.14 20.82
CA LYS A 180 -11.77 -7.85 19.67
C LYS A 180 -11.17 -8.27 18.33
N SER A 181 -10.02 -8.92 18.34
CA SER A 181 -9.34 -9.41 17.13
C SER A 181 -9.38 -10.94 17.03
N THR A 182 -9.25 -11.45 15.83
CA THR A 182 -9.10 -12.86 15.50
C THR A 182 -8.16 -13.00 14.28
N PRO A 183 -7.40 -14.11 14.14
CA PRO A 183 -7.14 -15.14 15.15
C PRO A 183 -6.22 -14.61 16.27
N ASP A 184 -5.92 -15.49 17.22
CA ASP A 184 -4.94 -15.19 18.27
C ASP A 184 -3.58 -14.79 17.67
N MET A 185 -2.82 -13.97 18.42
CA MET A 185 -1.50 -13.49 18.01
C MET A 185 -0.53 -14.61 17.63
N SER A 186 -0.61 -15.76 18.31
CA SER A 186 0.22 -16.92 18.00
C SER A 186 0.01 -17.47 16.59
N ILE A 187 -1.21 -17.35 16.06
CA ILE A 187 -1.55 -17.72 14.67
C ILE A 187 -1.27 -16.56 13.74
N ALA A 188 -1.68 -15.34 14.11
CA ALA A 188 -1.54 -14.14 13.28
C ALA A 188 -0.07 -13.81 12.93
N LEU A 189 0.89 -14.22 13.77
CA LEU A 189 2.33 -13.98 13.61
C LEU A 189 3.14 -15.23 13.21
N MET A 190 2.50 -16.30 12.77
CA MET A 190 3.20 -17.50 12.27
C MET A 190 4.08 -17.16 11.05
N ASP A 191 5.26 -17.78 10.98
CA ASP A 191 6.19 -17.60 9.86
C ASP A 191 5.85 -18.47 8.66
N ASN A 192 5.43 -19.72 8.90
CA ASN A 192 5.02 -20.63 7.83
C ASN A 192 3.65 -20.22 7.31
N TRP A 193 3.61 -19.69 6.08
CA TRP A 193 2.38 -19.19 5.49
C TRP A 193 1.31 -20.28 5.25
N GLU A 194 1.71 -21.48 4.88
CA GLU A 194 0.76 -22.57 4.65
C GLU A 194 0.10 -23.03 5.95
N GLU A 195 0.90 -23.20 7.01
CA GLU A 195 0.39 -23.52 8.36
C GLU A 195 -0.46 -22.39 8.93
N LYS A 196 -0.02 -21.15 8.71
CA LYS A 196 -0.76 -19.96 9.12
C LYS A 196 -2.12 -19.89 8.47
N LEU A 197 -2.20 -20.08 7.15
CA LEU A 197 -3.44 -20.06 6.38
C LEU A 197 -4.43 -21.09 6.90
N GLU A 198 -3.98 -22.33 7.11
CA GLU A 198 -4.81 -23.42 7.64
C GLU A 198 -5.29 -23.11 9.07
N SER A 199 -4.38 -22.67 9.93
CA SER A 199 -4.69 -22.32 11.32
C SER A 199 -5.64 -21.13 11.43
N MET A 200 -5.45 -20.10 10.58
CA MET A 200 -6.37 -18.96 10.50
C MET A 200 -7.76 -19.39 10.04
N ALA A 201 -7.85 -20.20 8.99
CA ALA A 201 -9.13 -20.69 8.50
C ALA A 201 -9.88 -21.45 9.62
N LEU A 202 -9.24 -22.43 10.24
CA LEU A 202 -9.85 -23.25 11.29
C LEU A 202 -10.23 -22.44 12.54
N ALA A 203 -9.40 -21.47 12.94
CA ALA A 203 -9.66 -20.63 14.12
C ALA A 203 -10.81 -19.64 13.92
N THR A 204 -11.07 -19.22 12.67
CA THR A 204 -12.01 -18.11 12.41
C THR A 204 -13.37 -18.55 11.88
N ILE A 205 -13.50 -19.76 11.35
CA ILE A 205 -14.76 -20.31 10.79
C ILE A 205 -15.95 -20.18 11.74
N ASN A 206 -15.76 -20.38 13.03
CA ASN A 206 -16.82 -20.35 14.05
C ASN A 206 -16.87 -19.03 14.83
N GLU A 207 -16.08 -18.05 14.44
CA GLU A 207 -16.06 -16.73 15.07
C GLU A 207 -17.11 -15.81 14.44
N ASP A 208 -17.61 -14.85 15.23
CA ASP A 208 -18.46 -13.77 14.71
C ASP A 208 -17.57 -12.67 14.13
N VAL A 209 -17.13 -12.86 12.89
CA VAL A 209 -16.28 -11.87 12.20
C VAL A 209 -17.16 -10.78 11.60
N THR A 210 -16.95 -9.54 12.04
CA THR A 210 -17.71 -8.36 11.58
C THR A 210 -16.90 -7.41 10.73
N SER A 211 -15.57 -7.49 10.82
CA SER A 211 -14.65 -6.70 9.98
C SER A 211 -13.40 -7.48 9.62
N ILE A 212 -12.77 -7.10 8.52
CA ILE A 212 -11.51 -7.67 8.06
C ILE A 212 -10.53 -6.53 7.75
N SER A 213 -9.28 -6.69 8.14
CA SER A 213 -8.17 -5.82 7.73
C SER A 213 -7.08 -6.66 7.08
N GLY A 214 -6.77 -6.37 5.81
CA GLY A 214 -5.77 -7.15 5.09
C GLY A 214 -5.57 -6.73 3.63
N VAL A 215 -4.53 -7.29 3.03
CA VAL A 215 -4.26 -7.11 1.61
C VAL A 215 -5.23 -7.98 0.79
N PRO A 216 -5.87 -7.46 -0.26
CA PRO A 216 -6.87 -8.18 -1.06
C PRO A 216 -6.44 -9.57 -1.52
N THR A 217 -5.23 -9.71 -2.05
CA THR A 217 -4.70 -10.99 -2.56
C THR A 217 -4.68 -12.08 -1.49
N TRP A 218 -4.17 -11.76 -0.30
CA TRP A 218 -4.10 -12.72 0.81
C TRP A 218 -5.46 -13.00 1.44
N THR A 219 -6.34 -12.02 1.47
CA THR A 219 -7.72 -12.20 1.91
C THR A 219 -8.46 -13.18 1.01
N LEU A 220 -8.28 -13.10 -0.31
CA LEU A 220 -8.88 -14.05 -1.26
C LEU A 220 -8.36 -15.47 -1.07
N VAL A 221 -7.06 -15.64 -0.81
CA VAL A 221 -6.49 -16.98 -0.53
C VAL A 221 -7.14 -17.59 0.71
N LEU A 222 -7.28 -16.79 1.78
CA LEU A 222 -7.95 -17.25 3.01
C LEU A 222 -9.43 -17.56 2.77
N PHE A 223 -10.16 -16.75 2.03
CA PHE A 223 -11.57 -17.00 1.69
C PHE A 223 -11.75 -18.31 0.92
N LYS A 224 -10.94 -18.53 -0.11
CA LYS A 224 -10.95 -19.79 -0.86
C LYS A 224 -10.78 -20.99 0.08
N ARG A 225 -9.80 -20.92 0.99
CA ARG A 225 -9.55 -22.01 1.93
C ARG A 225 -10.72 -22.25 2.90
N ILE A 226 -11.30 -21.21 3.44
CA ILE A 226 -12.47 -21.30 4.33
C ILE A 226 -13.68 -21.92 3.59
N LEU A 227 -13.93 -21.50 2.35
CA LEU A 227 -15.04 -22.05 1.55
C LEU A 227 -14.83 -23.53 1.19
N GLU A 228 -13.58 -23.94 0.90
CA GLU A 228 -13.22 -25.35 0.71
C GLU A 228 -13.52 -26.20 1.96
N ILE A 229 -13.13 -25.70 3.15
CA ILE A 229 -13.35 -26.43 4.42
C ILE A 229 -14.84 -26.50 4.76
N THR A 230 -15.58 -25.40 4.58
CA THR A 230 -16.98 -25.29 5.01
C THR A 230 -17.98 -25.82 3.99
N GLY A 231 -17.58 -25.94 2.71
CA GLY A 231 -18.48 -26.28 1.61
C GLY A 231 -19.51 -25.18 1.30
N LYS A 232 -19.31 -23.94 1.82
CA LYS A 232 -20.20 -22.81 1.60
C LYS A 232 -19.91 -22.14 0.25
N SER A 233 -20.89 -21.41 -0.30
CA SER A 233 -20.78 -20.75 -1.59
C SER A 233 -20.19 -19.34 -1.51
N ASN A 234 -20.33 -18.68 -0.38
CA ASN A 234 -19.82 -17.32 -0.14
C ASN A 234 -19.52 -17.09 1.35
N MET A 235 -18.80 -16.00 1.65
CA MET A 235 -18.34 -15.72 3.00
C MET A 235 -19.45 -15.26 3.97
N HIS A 236 -20.56 -14.70 3.48
CA HIS A 236 -21.68 -14.35 4.36
C HIS A 236 -22.47 -15.59 4.85
N GLU A 237 -22.30 -16.74 4.21
CA GLU A 237 -22.78 -18.00 4.77
C GLU A 237 -21.89 -18.54 5.90
N VAL A 238 -20.65 -18.04 6.01
CA VAL A 238 -19.71 -18.35 7.10
C VAL A 238 -19.78 -17.29 8.18
N TRP A 239 -19.70 -16.01 7.78
CA TRP A 239 -19.72 -14.83 8.68
C TRP A 239 -20.90 -13.91 8.31
N PRO A 240 -22.11 -14.19 8.79
CA PRO A 240 -23.30 -13.44 8.41
C PRO A 240 -23.28 -11.96 8.76
N ASN A 241 -22.52 -11.59 9.81
CA ASN A 241 -22.42 -10.23 10.32
C ASN A 241 -21.21 -9.44 9.75
N LEU A 242 -20.50 -10.00 8.76
CA LEU A 242 -19.37 -9.31 8.13
C LEU A 242 -19.87 -8.12 7.32
N GLU A 243 -19.43 -6.91 7.68
CA GLU A 243 -19.90 -5.66 7.06
C GLU A 243 -18.78 -4.71 6.61
N LEU A 244 -17.51 -4.94 7.03
CA LEU A 244 -16.40 -4.05 6.69
C LEU A 244 -15.16 -4.81 6.21
N PHE A 245 -14.62 -4.42 5.07
CA PHE A 245 -13.28 -4.80 4.64
C PHE A 245 -12.39 -3.56 4.49
N ILE A 246 -11.40 -3.45 5.36
CA ILE A 246 -10.34 -2.43 5.30
C ILE A 246 -9.18 -3.03 4.50
N HIS A 247 -8.83 -2.40 3.40
CA HIS A 247 -7.81 -2.91 2.51
C HIS A 247 -6.83 -1.83 2.05
N GLY A 248 -5.65 -2.27 1.64
CA GLY A 248 -4.62 -1.40 1.11
C GLY A 248 -3.44 -2.21 0.56
N GLY A 249 -2.36 -1.52 0.25
CA GLY A 249 -1.12 -2.14 -0.19
C GLY A 249 -1.09 -2.61 -1.65
N VAL A 250 -2.22 -2.83 -2.28
CA VAL A 250 -2.39 -3.07 -3.74
C VAL A 250 -3.69 -2.41 -4.19
N SER A 251 -3.79 -2.06 -5.48
CA SER A 251 -5.04 -1.56 -6.04
C SER A 251 -6.16 -2.61 -5.87
N PHE A 252 -7.32 -2.18 -5.42
CA PHE A 252 -8.49 -3.05 -5.24
C PHE A 252 -9.26 -3.27 -6.54
N THR A 253 -9.09 -2.40 -7.54
CA THR A 253 -9.87 -2.41 -8.77
C THR A 253 -9.93 -3.77 -9.47
N PRO A 254 -8.82 -4.51 -9.66
CA PRO A 254 -8.86 -5.82 -10.33
C PRO A 254 -9.60 -6.91 -9.54
N TYR A 255 -9.73 -6.75 -8.22
CA TYR A 255 -10.32 -7.75 -7.32
C TYR A 255 -11.78 -7.49 -6.98
N ARG A 256 -12.30 -6.30 -7.27
CA ARG A 256 -13.61 -5.80 -6.84
C ARG A 256 -14.76 -6.76 -7.16
N GLU A 257 -14.83 -7.27 -8.38
CA GLU A 257 -15.93 -8.15 -8.79
C GLU A 257 -15.85 -9.51 -8.09
N GLN A 258 -14.66 -10.04 -7.87
CA GLN A 258 -14.47 -11.28 -7.13
C GLN A 258 -14.91 -11.13 -5.66
N PHE A 259 -14.53 -10.01 -5.03
CA PHE A 259 -15.00 -9.71 -3.67
C PHE A 259 -16.51 -9.54 -3.61
N LYS A 260 -17.17 -8.91 -4.56
CA LYS A 260 -18.63 -8.81 -4.62
C LYS A 260 -19.31 -10.19 -4.70
N GLN A 261 -18.74 -11.13 -5.44
CA GLN A 261 -19.27 -12.49 -5.50
C GLN A 261 -19.10 -13.25 -4.19
N LEU A 262 -17.95 -13.10 -3.55
CA LEU A 262 -17.62 -13.75 -2.27
C LEU A 262 -18.31 -13.07 -1.07
N LEU A 263 -18.64 -11.80 -1.18
CA LEU A 263 -19.26 -10.95 -0.15
C LEU A 263 -20.52 -10.28 -0.72
N PRO A 264 -21.58 -11.05 -1.01
CA PRO A 264 -22.76 -10.56 -1.76
C PRO A 264 -23.72 -9.69 -0.92
N ALA A 265 -23.53 -9.58 0.40
CA ALA A 265 -24.48 -8.83 1.24
C ALA A 265 -24.45 -7.34 0.91
N VAL A 266 -25.64 -6.74 0.84
CA VAL A 266 -25.84 -5.31 0.49
C VAL A 266 -25.19 -4.37 1.52
N HIS A 267 -25.10 -4.80 2.78
CA HIS A 267 -24.49 -4.03 3.87
C HIS A 267 -22.95 -4.06 3.85
N MET A 268 -22.31 -4.85 2.96
CA MET A 268 -20.85 -4.91 2.87
C MET A 268 -20.25 -3.59 2.40
N ARG A 269 -19.25 -3.11 3.12
CA ARG A 269 -18.50 -1.89 2.84
C ARG A 269 -17.02 -2.18 2.66
N TYR A 270 -16.40 -1.44 1.76
CA TYR A 270 -14.98 -1.51 1.45
C TYR A 270 -14.36 -0.16 1.74
N VAL A 271 -13.28 -0.12 2.52
CA VAL A 271 -12.55 1.10 2.84
C VAL A 271 -11.09 0.93 2.44
N GLU A 272 -10.67 1.72 1.47
CA GLU A 272 -9.29 1.73 1.00
C GLU A 272 -8.43 2.64 1.89
N THR A 273 -7.22 2.19 2.19
CA THR A 273 -6.24 2.93 2.97
C THR A 273 -4.90 2.95 2.28
N TYR A 274 -4.16 4.03 2.44
CA TYR A 274 -2.78 4.13 2.03
C TYR A 274 -1.87 4.18 3.24
N ASN A 275 -1.29 3.02 3.54
CA ASN A 275 -0.28 2.87 4.59
C ASN A 275 0.91 2.05 4.08
N ALA A 276 2.07 2.34 4.62
CA ALA A 276 3.32 1.66 4.37
C ALA A 276 4.11 1.53 5.68
N SER A 277 5.26 0.86 5.63
CA SER A 277 6.16 0.79 6.79
C SER A 277 6.65 2.17 7.24
N GLU A 278 6.73 3.10 6.30
CA GLU A 278 7.15 4.49 6.48
C GLU A 278 6.09 5.38 7.13
N GLY A 279 4.81 5.00 7.06
CA GLY A 279 3.72 5.77 7.64
C GLY A 279 2.34 5.44 7.10
N PHE A 280 1.34 6.06 7.71
CA PHE A 280 -0.05 6.05 7.32
C PHE A 280 -0.41 7.40 6.69
N PHE A 281 -0.80 7.42 5.41
CA PHE A 281 -0.87 8.63 4.58
C PHE A 281 -2.27 9.03 4.17
N GLY A 282 -3.19 8.07 3.99
CA GLY A 282 -4.50 8.40 3.46
C GLY A 282 -5.59 7.38 3.74
N ILE A 283 -6.82 7.88 3.76
CA ILE A 283 -8.04 7.11 3.98
C ILE A 283 -9.04 7.44 2.88
N GLN A 284 -9.71 6.43 2.33
CA GLN A 284 -10.91 6.66 1.52
C GLN A 284 -11.96 7.40 2.37
N TYR A 285 -12.13 8.68 2.09
CA TYR A 285 -12.96 9.58 2.87
C TYR A 285 -14.42 9.61 2.41
N LEU A 286 -14.63 9.51 1.10
CA LEU A 286 -15.95 9.50 0.48
C LEU A 286 -16.34 8.08 0.07
N ALA A 287 -17.54 7.67 0.42
CA ALA A 287 -18.08 6.37 0.03
C ALA A 287 -18.07 6.20 -1.50
N ASN A 288 -17.65 5.04 -1.97
CA ASN A 288 -17.54 4.68 -3.39
C ASN A 288 -16.59 5.56 -4.25
N SER A 289 -15.76 6.40 -3.61
CA SER A 289 -14.69 7.12 -4.29
C SER A 289 -13.40 6.30 -4.28
N SER A 290 -12.58 6.44 -5.32
CA SER A 290 -11.19 5.97 -5.33
C SER A 290 -10.21 7.02 -4.78
N GLU A 291 -10.72 8.14 -4.30
CA GLU A 291 -9.94 9.24 -3.76
C GLU A 291 -9.78 9.10 -2.26
N MET A 292 -8.57 9.40 -1.80
CA MET A 292 -8.21 9.36 -0.39
C MET A 292 -7.98 10.77 0.14
N LEU A 293 -8.40 11.02 1.36
CA LEU A 293 -8.03 12.22 2.11
C LEU A 293 -6.59 12.07 2.59
N LEU A 294 -5.76 13.08 2.33
CA LEU A 294 -4.40 13.13 2.87
C LEU A 294 -4.44 13.44 4.37
N MET A 295 -3.75 12.61 5.16
CA MET A 295 -3.71 12.72 6.62
C MET A 295 -2.59 13.69 7.02
N THR A 296 -2.93 14.96 7.19
CA THR A 296 -1.95 16.05 7.33
C THR A 296 -1.51 16.32 8.78
N ASP A 297 -2.21 15.75 9.77
CA ASP A 297 -1.89 15.87 11.20
C ASP A 297 -1.33 14.57 11.83
N HIS A 298 -0.83 13.65 10.99
CA HIS A 298 -0.34 12.34 11.40
C HIS A 298 1.19 12.28 11.56
N GLY A 299 1.85 13.35 11.99
CA GLY A 299 3.29 13.34 12.26
C GLY A 299 4.15 13.13 11.00
N ILE A 300 3.65 13.51 9.82
CA ILE A 300 4.37 13.45 8.55
C ILE A 300 4.27 14.79 7.84
N PHE A 301 5.41 15.42 7.61
CA PHE A 301 5.52 16.57 6.72
C PHE A 301 5.72 16.07 5.29
N TYR A 302 4.89 16.57 4.38
CA TYR A 302 4.84 16.14 2.99
C TYR A 302 5.46 17.17 2.05
N GLU A 303 6.25 16.67 1.10
CA GLU A 303 6.70 17.41 -0.06
C GLU A 303 6.35 16.63 -1.33
N PHE A 304 6.15 17.32 -2.43
CA PHE A 304 5.67 16.75 -3.69
C PHE A 304 6.57 17.20 -4.84
N MET A 305 7.32 16.27 -5.41
CA MET A 305 8.19 16.52 -6.55
C MET A 305 7.44 16.16 -7.83
N PRO A 306 7.24 17.08 -8.80
CA PRO A 306 6.64 16.73 -10.08
C PRO A 306 7.36 15.54 -10.71
N LEU A 307 6.62 14.59 -11.29
CA LEU A 307 7.22 13.40 -11.90
C LEU A 307 8.16 13.82 -13.04
N GLY A 308 9.39 13.31 -13.02
CA GLY A 308 10.47 13.76 -13.93
C GLY A 308 11.17 15.06 -13.53
N GLY A 309 10.72 15.72 -12.46
CA GLY A 309 11.36 16.90 -11.86
C GLY A 309 12.64 16.56 -11.08
N LYS A 310 13.29 17.59 -10.60
CA LYS A 310 14.50 17.50 -9.76
C LYS A 310 14.18 17.81 -8.30
N PRO A 311 15.07 17.47 -7.35
CA PRO A 311 14.86 17.74 -5.92
C PRO A 311 14.51 19.20 -5.58
N GLU A 312 15.04 20.16 -6.34
CA GLU A 312 14.75 21.58 -6.22
C GLU A 312 13.35 21.98 -6.73
N ASP A 313 12.67 21.12 -7.48
CA ASP A 313 11.30 21.33 -7.96
C ASP A 313 10.25 20.84 -6.95
N ALA A 314 10.68 20.21 -5.86
CA ALA A 314 9.77 19.76 -4.81
C ALA A 314 9.05 20.96 -4.17
N VAL A 315 7.74 20.80 -3.99
CA VAL A 315 6.87 21.82 -3.39
C VAL A 315 6.21 21.27 -2.12
N PRO A 316 5.91 22.12 -1.13
CA PRO A 316 5.15 21.74 0.05
C PRO A 316 3.65 21.59 -0.30
N LEU A 317 2.86 21.07 0.64
CA LEU A 317 1.44 20.78 0.41
C LEU A 317 0.66 22.02 -0.10
N TRP A 318 0.91 23.19 0.44
CA TRP A 318 0.17 24.41 0.08
C TRP A 318 0.50 24.99 -1.32
N GLU A 319 1.49 24.42 -2.01
CA GLU A 319 1.86 24.82 -3.38
C GLU A 319 1.47 23.76 -4.44
N VAL A 320 0.91 22.61 -4.03
CA VAL A 320 0.52 21.57 -4.99
C VAL A 320 -0.63 22.02 -5.90
N LYS A 321 -0.69 21.43 -7.08
CA LYS A 321 -1.73 21.69 -8.07
C LYS A 321 -2.44 20.38 -8.43
N THR A 322 -3.73 20.49 -8.71
CA THR A 322 -4.51 19.35 -9.21
C THR A 322 -4.07 18.95 -10.62
N GLY A 323 -4.19 17.67 -10.92
CA GLY A 323 -3.88 17.13 -12.25
C GLY A 323 -2.39 16.89 -12.54
N ILE A 324 -1.49 17.34 -11.65
CA ILE A 324 -0.05 17.04 -11.76
C ILE A 324 0.25 15.76 -11.03
N ASN A 325 1.06 14.89 -11.65
CA ASN A 325 1.55 13.67 -11.01
C ASN A 325 2.83 13.98 -10.23
N TYR A 326 2.85 13.65 -8.95
CA TYR A 326 3.95 13.93 -8.03
C TYR A 326 4.55 12.67 -7.45
N ALA A 327 5.88 12.62 -7.34
CA ALA A 327 6.58 11.73 -6.43
C ALA A 327 6.45 12.29 -5.00
N MET A 328 6.03 11.46 -4.06
CA MET A 328 5.84 11.86 -2.66
C MET A 328 7.16 11.74 -1.90
N LEU A 329 7.53 12.83 -1.22
CA LEU A 329 8.64 12.89 -0.27
C LEU A 329 8.05 13.08 1.13
N ILE A 330 8.63 12.43 2.11
CA ILE A 330 8.13 12.48 3.49
C ILE A 330 9.25 12.80 4.48
N THR A 331 8.90 13.58 5.48
CA THR A 331 9.68 13.74 6.71
C THR A 331 8.82 13.28 7.87
N THR A 332 9.29 12.29 8.65
CA THR A 332 8.47 11.59 9.64
C THR A 332 9.03 11.69 11.04
N THR A 333 8.16 11.58 12.03
CA THR A 333 8.54 11.43 13.45
C THR A 333 9.33 10.14 13.74
N GLY A 334 9.42 9.21 12.79
CA GLY A 334 10.34 8.07 12.84
C GLY A 334 11.76 8.37 12.41
N GLY A 335 12.06 9.62 11.98
CA GLY A 335 13.42 10.04 11.58
C GLY A 335 13.75 9.79 10.11
N LEU A 336 12.76 9.64 9.25
CA LEU A 336 12.96 9.73 7.81
C LEU A 336 12.92 11.21 7.40
N TRP A 337 13.99 11.72 6.79
CA TRP A 337 14.16 13.11 6.43
C TRP A 337 14.18 13.27 4.91
N ARG A 338 13.25 14.05 4.34
CA ARG A 338 13.04 14.22 2.90
C ARG A 338 13.15 12.92 2.11
N TYR A 339 12.58 11.87 2.69
CA TYR A 339 12.70 10.52 2.16
C TYR A 339 11.78 10.32 0.96
N SER A 340 12.35 9.88 -0.17
CA SER A 340 11.58 9.47 -1.34
C SER A 340 11.01 8.06 -1.13
N ILE A 341 9.72 7.97 -0.82
CA ILE A 341 9.04 6.69 -0.62
C ILE A 341 8.94 5.88 -1.92
N GLY A 342 9.03 6.56 -3.05
CA GLY A 342 8.97 5.95 -4.39
C GLY A 342 7.55 5.81 -4.94
N ASP A 343 6.52 6.25 -4.23
CA ASP A 343 5.15 6.27 -4.70
C ASP A 343 4.82 7.59 -5.41
N THR A 344 3.94 7.53 -6.41
CA THR A 344 3.43 8.69 -7.11
C THR A 344 1.95 8.87 -6.85
N ILE A 345 1.54 10.14 -6.70
CA ILE A 345 0.16 10.52 -6.44
C ILE A 345 -0.25 11.71 -7.31
N GLN A 346 -1.55 11.85 -7.51
CA GLN A 346 -2.13 12.99 -8.19
C GLN A 346 -3.28 13.55 -7.35
N PHE A 347 -3.25 14.87 -7.09
CA PHE A 347 -4.34 15.54 -6.40
C PHE A 347 -5.51 15.78 -7.35
N SER A 348 -6.71 15.43 -6.90
CA SER A 348 -7.98 15.77 -7.56
C SER A 348 -8.62 17.03 -6.94
N SER A 349 -8.28 17.33 -5.68
CA SER A 349 -8.74 18.51 -4.93
C SER A 349 -7.65 18.99 -3.99
N THR A 350 -7.61 20.29 -3.71
CA THR A 350 -6.75 20.92 -2.71
C THR A 350 -7.54 21.53 -1.54
N SER A 351 -8.87 21.31 -1.50
CA SER A 351 -9.73 21.75 -0.40
C SER A 351 -10.97 20.85 -0.34
N PRO A 352 -11.01 19.79 0.44
CA PRO A 352 -9.87 19.16 1.13
C PRO A 352 -8.83 18.56 0.16
N TYR A 353 -7.64 18.22 0.65
CA TYR A 353 -6.62 17.55 -0.16
C TYR A 353 -6.99 16.09 -0.42
N LEU A 354 -7.59 15.86 -1.58
CA LEU A 354 -7.94 14.53 -2.07
C LEU A 354 -6.97 14.11 -3.14
N PHE A 355 -6.53 12.86 -3.07
CA PHE A 355 -5.54 12.33 -4.01
C PHE A 355 -5.84 10.88 -4.40
N LYS A 356 -5.19 10.43 -5.48
CA LYS A 356 -5.10 9.04 -5.91
C LYS A 356 -3.65 8.61 -5.99
N ILE A 357 -3.38 7.36 -5.68
CA ILE A 357 -2.09 6.74 -5.97
C ILE A 357 -2.07 6.42 -7.46
N THR A 358 -1.08 6.94 -8.18
CA THR A 358 -0.94 6.73 -9.63
C THR A 358 0.08 5.67 -9.99
N GLY A 359 0.97 5.32 -9.05
CA GLY A 359 1.95 4.29 -9.25
C GLY A 359 3.21 4.48 -8.41
N ARG A 360 4.36 4.13 -8.99
CA ARG A 360 5.67 4.29 -8.35
C ARG A 360 6.67 4.91 -9.31
N THR A 361 7.63 5.67 -8.77
CA THR A 361 8.72 6.30 -9.55
C THR A 361 9.62 5.29 -10.26
N LYS A 362 9.68 4.04 -9.78
CA LYS A 362 10.50 2.95 -10.33
C LYS A 362 9.69 1.77 -10.90
N LEU A 363 8.36 1.81 -10.80
CA LEU A 363 7.46 0.79 -11.33
C LEU A 363 6.50 1.44 -12.33
N TYR A 364 7.06 1.84 -13.44
CA TYR A 364 6.36 2.26 -14.64
C TYR A 364 7.08 1.64 -15.83
N ILE A 365 6.45 1.55 -16.96
CA ILE A 365 7.10 1.19 -18.21
C ILE A 365 7.24 2.46 -19.04
N ASN A 366 8.47 2.79 -19.40
CA ASN A 366 8.79 3.94 -20.24
C ASN A 366 9.89 3.60 -21.24
N ALA A 367 9.78 2.42 -21.86
CA ALA A 367 10.78 1.93 -22.80
C ALA A 367 10.72 2.64 -24.16
N PHE A 368 9.57 3.23 -24.49
CA PHE A 368 9.28 3.90 -25.76
C PHE A 368 8.83 5.34 -25.57
N GLY A 369 8.83 5.88 -24.34
CA GLY A 369 8.29 7.18 -24.01
C GLY A 369 6.76 7.14 -23.78
N GLU A 370 6.22 5.99 -23.36
CA GLU A 370 4.80 5.75 -23.11
C GLU A 370 4.36 6.08 -21.70
N GLU A 371 5.30 6.26 -20.76
CA GLU A 371 5.06 6.61 -19.35
C GLU A 371 3.87 5.86 -18.71
N LEU A 372 3.81 4.54 -18.95
CA LEU A 372 2.74 3.70 -18.46
C LEU A 372 2.88 3.45 -16.96
N VAL A 373 1.95 4.01 -16.16
CA VAL A 373 1.89 3.83 -14.71
C VAL A 373 0.92 2.73 -14.31
N ILE A 374 1.02 2.26 -13.06
CA ILE A 374 0.20 1.14 -12.54
C ILE A 374 -1.31 1.44 -12.68
N GLU A 375 -1.75 2.68 -12.48
CA GLU A 375 -3.18 3.04 -12.61
C GLU A 375 -3.71 2.75 -14.02
N ASN A 376 -2.93 3.05 -15.06
CA ASN A 376 -3.30 2.71 -16.43
C ASN A 376 -3.42 1.18 -16.61
N ALA A 377 -2.44 0.44 -16.10
CA ALA A 377 -2.41 -1.02 -16.18
C ALA A 377 -3.59 -1.67 -15.44
N ASP A 378 -3.84 -1.27 -14.19
CA ASP A 378 -4.94 -1.81 -13.38
C ASP A 378 -6.31 -1.53 -14.02
N THR A 379 -6.53 -0.30 -14.49
CA THR A 379 -7.78 0.07 -15.17
C THR A 379 -7.99 -0.74 -16.44
N SER A 380 -6.93 -0.91 -17.23
CA SER A 380 -7.01 -1.62 -18.51
C SER A 380 -7.21 -3.12 -18.33
N ILE A 381 -6.54 -3.74 -17.36
CA ILE A 381 -6.75 -5.15 -16.99
C ILE A 381 -8.19 -5.37 -16.49
N ALA A 382 -8.71 -4.48 -15.64
CA ALA A 382 -10.07 -4.58 -15.13
C ALA A 382 -11.12 -4.44 -16.24
N ALA A 383 -10.93 -3.52 -17.19
CA ALA A 383 -11.82 -3.33 -18.33
C ALA A 383 -11.82 -4.55 -19.27
N ALA A 384 -10.63 -5.06 -19.62
CA ALA A 384 -10.48 -6.24 -20.45
C ALA A 384 -11.11 -7.49 -19.79
N ALA A 385 -10.88 -7.68 -18.48
CA ALA A 385 -11.48 -8.76 -17.72
C ALA A 385 -13.02 -8.68 -17.71
N SER A 386 -13.57 -7.51 -17.42
CA SER A 386 -15.03 -7.28 -17.40
C SER A 386 -15.70 -7.59 -18.73
N LYS A 387 -15.13 -7.13 -19.85
CA LYS A 387 -15.71 -7.31 -21.17
C LYS A 387 -15.62 -8.75 -21.69
N THR A 388 -14.60 -9.49 -21.29
CA THR A 388 -14.35 -10.87 -21.77
C THR A 388 -14.84 -11.94 -20.80
N GLY A 389 -15.34 -11.56 -19.63
CA GLY A 389 -15.80 -12.46 -18.58
C GLY A 389 -14.66 -13.20 -17.89
N ALA A 390 -13.44 -12.67 -17.98
CA ALA A 390 -12.27 -13.21 -17.28
C ALA A 390 -12.26 -12.77 -15.81
N VAL A 391 -11.59 -13.56 -14.97
CA VAL A 391 -11.27 -13.19 -13.58
C VAL A 391 -9.75 -13.27 -13.42
N VAL A 392 -9.13 -12.11 -13.27
CA VAL A 392 -7.68 -11.97 -13.12
C VAL A 392 -7.31 -12.11 -11.64
N GLU A 393 -6.31 -12.94 -11.33
CA GLU A 393 -5.74 -13.04 -9.97
C GLU A 393 -4.63 -12.01 -9.75
N ASP A 394 -3.70 -11.93 -10.69
CA ASP A 394 -2.58 -11.02 -10.65
C ASP A 394 -1.95 -10.90 -12.04
N TYR A 395 -1.07 -9.90 -12.22
CA TYR A 395 -0.36 -9.72 -13.47
C TYR A 395 0.98 -9.03 -13.25
N THR A 396 1.86 -9.15 -14.27
CA THR A 396 3.07 -8.34 -14.42
C THR A 396 3.31 -8.03 -15.89
N ALA A 397 3.92 -6.89 -16.17
CA ALA A 397 4.27 -6.49 -17.52
C ALA A 397 5.68 -5.92 -17.58
N ALA A 398 6.34 -6.13 -18.73
CA ALA A 398 7.65 -5.60 -19.01
C ALA A 398 7.80 -5.27 -20.51
N PRO A 399 8.74 -4.40 -20.90
CA PRO A 399 8.96 -4.06 -22.30
C PRO A 399 9.57 -5.23 -23.07
N VAL A 400 9.26 -5.28 -24.39
CA VAL A 400 9.94 -6.06 -25.41
C VAL A 400 10.67 -5.08 -26.32
N TYR A 401 12.00 -5.12 -26.29
CA TYR A 401 12.82 -4.17 -27.04
C TYR A 401 13.05 -4.58 -28.51
N MET A 402 13.45 -3.63 -29.35
CA MET A 402 13.58 -3.76 -30.81
C MET A 402 14.68 -4.72 -31.34
N THR A 403 15.21 -5.63 -30.56
CA THR A 403 16.42 -6.38 -31.01
C THR A 403 16.15 -7.60 -31.87
N GLU A 404 15.01 -8.30 -31.70
CA GLU A 404 14.70 -9.53 -32.47
C GLU A 404 13.19 -9.75 -32.70
N THR A 405 12.33 -8.96 -32.08
CA THR A 405 10.87 -9.08 -32.12
C THR A 405 10.24 -7.70 -32.27
N ASP A 406 8.95 -7.68 -32.58
CA ASP A 406 8.18 -6.44 -32.62
C ASP A 406 8.17 -5.76 -31.24
N PRO A 407 8.55 -4.47 -31.15
CA PRO A 407 8.64 -3.74 -29.91
C PRO A 407 7.26 -3.55 -29.28
N GLY A 408 7.15 -3.68 -27.96
CA GLY A 408 5.87 -3.54 -27.26
C GLY A 408 5.96 -3.91 -25.80
N HIS A 409 4.87 -4.33 -25.22
CA HIS A 409 4.81 -4.86 -23.87
C HIS A 409 4.43 -6.33 -23.86
N GLU A 410 5.08 -7.11 -23.02
CA GLU A 410 4.68 -8.47 -22.68
C GLU A 410 4.03 -8.49 -21.30
N TRP A 411 2.85 -9.11 -21.22
CA TRP A 411 2.04 -9.22 -20.01
C TRP A 411 1.90 -10.68 -19.63
N LEU A 412 2.28 -11.04 -18.43
CA LEU A 412 1.92 -12.32 -17.81
C LEU A 412 0.68 -12.09 -16.96
N VAL A 413 -0.41 -12.77 -17.25
CA VAL A 413 -1.68 -12.60 -16.57
C VAL A 413 -2.15 -13.94 -16.02
N ALA A 414 -2.23 -14.07 -14.71
CA ALA A 414 -2.81 -15.25 -14.05
C ALA A 414 -4.33 -15.11 -13.95
N PHE A 415 -5.03 -16.11 -14.44
CA PHE A 415 -6.50 -16.14 -14.44
C PHE A 415 -7.02 -17.22 -13.49
N SER A 416 -7.96 -16.85 -12.62
CA SER A 416 -8.81 -17.83 -11.93
C SER A 416 -9.94 -18.31 -12.84
N THR A 417 -10.41 -17.43 -13.75
CA THR A 417 -11.29 -17.78 -14.87
C THR A 417 -10.72 -17.16 -16.14
N PRO A 418 -10.21 -17.96 -17.09
CA PRO A 418 -9.65 -17.40 -18.33
C PRO A 418 -10.73 -16.72 -19.19
N PRO A 419 -10.34 -15.75 -20.02
CA PRO A 419 -11.28 -15.15 -20.98
C PRO A 419 -11.77 -16.19 -21.99
N ARG A 420 -12.97 -16.02 -22.47
CA ARG A 420 -13.54 -16.89 -23.55
C ARG A 420 -12.74 -16.79 -24.84
N ASP A 421 -12.21 -15.63 -25.09
CA ASP A 421 -11.34 -15.33 -26.24
C ASP A 421 -10.17 -14.45 -25.75
N LEU A 422 -8.96 -15.00 -25.78
CA LEU A 422 -7.74 -14.30 -25.35
C LEU A 422 -7.41 -13.12 -26.31
N GLN A 423 -7.71 -13.24 -27.58
CA GLN A 423 -7.46 -12.15 -28.53
C GLN A 423 -8.40 -10.96 -28.25
N ALA A 424 -9.66 -11.21 -27.92
CA ALA A 424 -10.57 -10.17 -27.48
C ALA A 424 -10.09 -9.49 -26.19
N PHE A 425 -9.53 -10.25 -25.25
CA PHE A 425 -8.91 -9.69 -24.02
C PHE A 425 -7.74 -8.77 -24.36
N ILE A 426 -6.85 -9.18 -25.27
CA ILE A 426 -5.68 -8.39 -25.71
C ILE A 426 -6.14 -7.09 -26.39
N GLN A 427 -7.14 -7.17 -27.26
CA GLN A 427 -7.67 -5.98 -27.93
C GLN A 427 -8.27 -4.98 -26.95
N GLU A 428 -9.07 -5.45 -26.00
CA GLU A 428 -9.66 -4.58 -24.98
C GLU A 428 -8.61 -3.97 -24.03
N LEU A 429 -7.58 -4.74 -23.68
CA LEU A 429 -6.44 -4.25 -22.92
C LEU A 429 -5.73 -3.10 -23.66
N ASP A 430 -5.40 -3.28 -24.95
CA ASP A 430 -4.73 -2.28 -25.78
C ASP A 430 -5.62 -1.01 -25.97
N GLU A 431 -6.91 -1.19 -26.23
CA GLU A 431 -7.83 -0.06 -26.40
C GLU A 431 -8.01 0.75 -25.09
N GLU A 432 -8.05 0.08 -23.94
CA GLU A 432 -8.17 0.78 -22.68
C GLU A 432 -6.84 1.48 -22.27
N LEU A 433 -5.69 0.85 -22.55
CA LEU A 433 -4.39 1.49 -22.40
C LEU A 433 -4.28 2.76 -23.24
N LYS A 434 -4.71 2.74 -24.50
CA LYS A 434 -4.77 3.93 -25.37
C LYS A 434 -5.69 5.02 -24.81
N ARG A 435 -6.83 4.62 -24.23
CA ARG A 435 -7.81 5.56 -23.67
C ARG A 435 -7.30 6.22 -22.40
N SER A 436 -6.62 5.45 -21.53
CA SER A 436 -6.15 5.90 -20.21
C SER A 436 -4.80 6.60 -20.24
N ASN A 437 -4.04 6.48 -21.35
CA ASN A 437 -2.69 7.03 -21.46
C ASN A 437 -2.42 7.54 -22.88
N SER A 438 -2.31 8.88 -23.01
CA SER A 438 -2.10 9.56 -24.30
C SER A 438 -0.74 9.26 -24.92
N ASP A 439 0.30 9.07 -24.09
CA ASP A 439 1.65 8.77 -24.60
C ASP A 439 1.71 7.33 -25.11
N TYR A 440 1.08 6.38 -24.40
CA TYR A 440 0.88 5.04 -24.91
C TYR A 440 0.12 5.06 -26.26
N ALA A 441 -0.99 5.79 -26.36
CA ALA A 441 -1.76 5.92 -27.59
C ALA A 441 -0.92 6.48 -28.74
N ALA A 442 -0.10 7.50 -28.47
CA ALA A 442 0.81 8.09 -29.46
C ALA A 442 1.84 7.07 -29.96
N LYS A 443 2.43 6.24 -29.08
CA LYS A 443 3.41 5.20 -29.47
C LYS A 443 2.79 4.03 -30.21
N ARG A 444 1.51 3.73 -29.93
CA ARG A 444 0.71 2.70 -30.61
C ARG A 444 0.19 3.15 -31.97
N HIS A 445 0.30 4.46 -32.30
CA HIS A 445 -0.22 4.98 -33.56
C HIS A 445 0.39 4.29 -34.77
N ALA A 446 -0.44 3.67 -35.60
CA ALA A 446 -0.05 2.90 -36.80
C ALA A 446 1.05 1.84 -36.52
N ASP A 447 1.20 1.37 -35.31
CA ASP A 447 2.23 0.39 -34.88
C ASP A 447 3.67 0.81 -35.20
N LEU A 448 3.94 2.12 -35.30
CA LEU A 448 5.25 2.62 -35.76
C LEU A 448 6.33 2.48 -34.71
N ALA A 449 6.03 2.82 -33.46
CA ALA A 449 7.01 2.78 -32.36
C ALA A 449 6.78 1.57 -31.45
N MET A 450 5.53 1.11 -31.32
CA MET A 450 5.15 0.03 -30.41
C MET A 450 4.01 -0.79 -30.99
N LYS A 451 4.10 -2.11 -30.90
CA LYS A 451 3.07 -3.07 -31.34
C LYS A 451 2.03 -3.35 -30.25
N MET A 452 0.96 -4.05 -30.62
CA MET A 452 -0.06 -4.56 -29.70
C MET A 452 0.61 -5.38 -28.59
N PRO A 453 0.14 -5.29 -27.33
CA PRO A 453 0.68 -6.06 -26.24
C PRO A 453 0.57 -7.56 -26.49
N VAL A 454 1.59 -8.30 -26.07
CA VAL A 454 1.56 -9.75 -26.02
C VAL A 454 1.10 -10.18 -24.63
N VAL A 455 0.05 -11.01 -24.54
CA VAL A 455 -0.44 -11.55 -23.26
C VAL A 455 -0.17 -13.05 -23.22
N ARG A 456 0.55 -13.49 -22.20
CA ARG A 456 0.68 -14.90 -21.83
C ARG A 456 -0.27 -15.21 -20.67
N ALA A 457 -1.25 -16.03 -20.95
CA ALA A 457 -2.15 -16.53 -19.92
C ALA A 457 -1.42 -17.55 -19.02
N LEU A 458 -1.44 -17.30 -17.72
CA LEU A 458 -0.92 -18.19 -16.70
C LEU A 458 -2.07 -18.83 -15.93
N PRO A 459 -1.87 -20.07 -15.43
CA PRO A 459 -2.86 -20.72 -14.57
C PRO A 459 -2.99 -19.99 -13.22
N ALA A 460 -4.11 -20.22 -12.54
CA ALA A 460 -4.33 -19.75 -11.18
C ALA A 460 -3.18 -20.20 -10.26
N GLY A 461 -2.72 -19.30 -9.39
CA GLY A 461 -1.65 -19.57 -8.44
C GLY A 461 -0.22 -19.53 -9.01
N ALA A 462 -0.02 -19.22 -10.30
CA ALA A 462 1.30 -19.19 -10.93
C ALA A 462 2.28 -18.23 -10.21
N PHE A 463 1.84 -17.04 -9.85
CA PHE A 463 2.67 -16.07 -9.13
C PHE A 463 2.98 -16.50 -7.70
N GLN A 464 2.04 -17.14 -7.02
CA GLN A 464 2.26 -17.73 -5.70
C GLN A 464 3.30 -18.85 -5.76
N GLN A 465 3.23 -19.71 -6.80
CA GLN A 465 4.24 -20.74 -7.02
C GLN A 465 5.63 -20.16 -7.23
N TRP A 466 5.76 -19.13 -8.04
CA TRP A 466 7.02 -18.41 -8.24
C TRP A 466 7.52 -17.79 -6.93
N LEU A 467 6.67 -17.08 -6.17
CA LEU A 467 7.04 -16.51 -4.87
C LEU A 467 7.49 -17.60 -3.88
N LYS A 468 6.82 -18.76 -3.85
CA LYS A 468 7.19 -19.90 -3.01
C LYS A 468 8.60 -20.42 -3.35
N GLN A 469 8.91 -20.60 -4.64
CA GLN A 469 10.23 -21.06 -5.08
C GLN A 469 11.36 -20.05 -4.73
N LYS A 470 11.02 -18.76 -4.68
CA LYS A 470 11.96 -17.71 -4.25
C LYS A 470 12.07 -17.56 -2.72
N GLY A 471 11.36 -18.38 -1.94
CA GLY A 471 11.30 -18.23 -0.48
C GLY A 471 10.63 -16.93 -0.02
N LYS A 472 9.79 -16.34 -0.89
CA LYS A 472 9.10 -15.06 -0.68
C LYS A 472 7.58 -15.21 -0.58
N LEU A 473 7.08 -16.41 -0.35
CA LEU A 473 5.64 -16.64 -0.19
C LEU A 473 5.17 -16.05 1.14
N GLY A 474 4.12 -15.26 1.08
CA GLY A 474 3.45 -14.68 2.26
C GLY A 474 3.82 -13.22 2.56
N GLY A 475 3.03 -12.60 3.40
CA GLY A 475 3.24 -11.27 3.94
C GLY A 475 3.21 -10.14 2.92
N GLN A 476 4.26 -9.36 2.91
CA GLN A 476 4.36 -8.14 2.09
C GLN A 476 4.96 -8.37 0.70
N HIS A 477 5.38 -9.59 0.37
CA HIS A 477 5.97 -9.86 -0.93
C HIS A 477 4.90 -9.78 -2.03
N LYS A 478 5.16 -8.95 -3.04
CA LYS A 478 4.26 -8.68 -4.16
C LYS A 478 5.01 -8.93 -5.47
N VAL A 479 4.29 -9.36 -6.48
CA VAL A 479 4.79 -9.35 -7.85
C VAL A 479 4.85 -7.90 -8.31
N PRO A 480 5.99 -7.40 -8.82
CA PRO A 480 6.05 -6.08 -9.43
C PRO A 480 5.13 -6.03 -10.65
N ARG A 481 4.13 -5.16 -10.66
CA ARG A 481 3.14 -5.10 -11.73
C ARG A 481 3.67 -4.55 -13.04
N LEU A 482 4.56 -3.56 -12.97
CA LEU A 482 5.23 -2.99 -14.11
C LEU A 482 6.74 -2.98 -13.87
N CYS A 483 7.51 -3.40 -14.85
CA CYS A 483 8.96 -3.47 -14.81
C CYS A 483 9.55 -2.73 -16.02
N ASN A 484 10.55 -1.87 -15.82
CA ASN A 484 11.28 -1.23 -16.93
C ASN A 484 12.30 -2.14 -17.59
N ASP A 485 12.53 -3.32 -17.05
CA ASP A 485 13.37 -4.35 -17.62
C ASP A 485 12.68 -5.73 -17.55
N ARG A 486 13.30 -6.72 -18.15
CA ARG A 486 12.73 -8.06 -18.27
C ARG A 486 13.14 -9.03 -17.17
N ALA A 487 13.98 -8.63 -16.21
CA ALA A 487 14.56 -9.54 -15.23
C ALA A 487 13.50 -10.34 -14.45
N VAL A 488 12.44 -9.67 -14.01
CA VAL A 488 11.33 -10.31 -13.25
C VAL A 488 10.49 -11.22 -14.14
N ILE A 489 10.09 -10.74 -15.33
CA ILE A 489 9.19 -11.49 -16.20
C ILE A 489 9.88 -12.74 -16.76
N ASP A 490 11.15 -12.62 -17.14
CA ASP A 490 11.96 -13.74 -17.65
C ASP A 490 12.25 -14.78 -16.54
N ASP A 491 12.45 -14.33 -15.30
CA ASP A 491 12.61 -15.22 -14.16
C ASP A 491 11.30 -15.98 -13.82
N ILE A 492 10.15 -15.33 -13.91
CA ILE A 492 8.84 -16.01 -13.75
C ILE A 492 8.66 -17.06 -14.86
N ILE A 493 8.90 -16.69 -16.13
CA ILE A 493 8.75 -17.61 -17.26
C ILE A 493 9.66 -18.83 -17.09
N SER A 494 10.93 -18.62 -16.77
CA SER A 494 11.90 -19.70 -16.59
C SER A 494 11.52 -20.62 -15.42
N THR A 495 11.05 -20.06 -14.34
CA THR A 495 10.61 -20.81 -13.14
C THR A 495 9.41 -21.69 -13.43
N LEU A 496 8.41 -21.18 -14.16
CA LEU A 496 7.21 -21.95 -14.52
C LEU A 496 7.48 -23.02 -15.57
N GLN A 497 8.43 -22.80 -16.48
CA GLN A 497 8.85 -23.81 -17.47
C GLN A 497 9.60 -25.00 -16.84
N GLN A 498 10.32 -24.79 -15.74
CA GLN A 498 11.01 -25.86 -15.01
C GLN A 498 10.08 -26.72 -14.13
N ALA A 499 8.85 -26.27 -13.92
CA ALA A 499 7.86 -26.96 -13.08
C ALA A 499 6.92 -27.88 -13.88
N VAL A 500 7.06 -27.93 -15.21
CA VAL A 500 6.36 -28.83 -16.15
C VAL A 500 7.32 -29.94 -16.56
#